data_59877008f7f7472f1cd8a956fe5da841
#
_entry.id   59877008f7f7472f1cd8a956fe5da841
#
_cell.length_a   1.000
_cell.length_b   1.000
_cell.length_c   1.000
_cell.angle_alpha   90.00
_cell.angle_beta   90.00
_cell.angle_gamma   90.00
#
_symmetry.space_group_name_H-M   'P 1'
#
loop_
_entity.id
_entity.type
_entity.pdbx_description
1 polymer ?
#
loop_
_entity_poly.entity_id
_entity_poly.type
_entity_poly.pdbx_seq_one_letter_code
_entity_poly.pdbx_strand_id
1 'polypeptide(L)'
;MFDTMRQAEVIARFDELVERHYPSKTTESAALVEQICAAARAENRAAAAQLNAIGQLFGYRLSRCSETEDWAIDTMEAVAAEVAAGLRISQGLAGSRLRYARAMRERLPKVGQAFKAADIDYRMFQTLVYRTDLITDDEVLAAVDAQLAANVTRWPSMTQGRLAGQVDRIVARADADAVRRRRQRQSDRDIWIGDLAEGGMSQIQGSLFTIDAHALDKRLNALAATVCPHDPRSREQRRADALGALAAGADRLGCRCGRSECAAGARRAASPVVIHVIAQQASLDGRSSLPGSEVGGDGLIPPELVAELAASVKLVPLIHPGDAPPEQGYVPSKALADFVRCRDLTCRWPGCDQPAVGCDVDHTIPYAQGGPTHASNLKCYCRTHHLVKTFCGWAEQQLPDGTLILKSPAGHTYVTTPGSALLFPSLCYAVGGMPAPEIDAPVDDYCAPRTAMMPKRRRTRAQNHAARVATERRHNRNTRLATQTTPNGPAPPDDDPPPF
;
A
#
# COMPACT_ATOMS: atom_id res chain seq x y z
N MET A 1 13.76 22.29 36.52
CA MET A 1 13.58 21.07 37.31
C MET A 1 12.40 21.37 38.24
N PHE A 2 11.17 21.00 37.85
CA PHE A 2 10.02 21.13 38.77
C PHE A 2 10.18 20.06 39.83
N ASP A 3 10.18 20.52 41.08
CA ASP A 3 10.31 19.69 42.26
C ASP A 3 9.18 18.66 42.31
N THR A 4 9.52 17.38 42.15
CA THR A 4 8.56 16.27 42.08
C THR A 4 7.69 16.15 43.35
N MET A 5 8.19 16.58 44.53
CA MET A 5 7.40 16.61 45.75
C MET A 5 6.30 17.70 45.70
N ARG A 6 6.62 18.89 45.18
CA ARG A 6 5.64 19.97 45.00
C ARG A 6 4.54 19.59 43.99
N GLN A 7 4.88 18.80 42.98
CA GLN A 7 3.94 18.33 41.97
C GLN A 7 2.94 17.33 42.57
N ALA A 8 3.39 16.42 43.43
CA ALA A 8 2.53 15.45 44.10
C ALA A 8 1.55 16.11 45.07
N GLU A 9 2.01 17.13 45.85
CA GLU A 9 1.15 17.89 46.72
C GLU A 9 0.08 18.70 45.97
N VAL A 10 0.44 19.31 44.84
CA VAL A 10 -0.50 20.05 43.98
C VAL A 10 -1.55 19.12 43.40
N ILE A 11 -1.15 17.92 42.94
CA ILE A 11 -2.06 16.91 42.42
C ILE A 11 -3.02 16.44 43.53
N ALA A 12 -2.51 16.08 44.71
CA ALA A 12 -3.34 15.62 45.82
C ALA A 12 -4.39 16.70 46.26
N ARG A 13 -3.99 17.98 46.29
CA ARG A 13 -4.89 19.06 46.58
C ARG A 13 -5.93 19.34 45.51
N PHE A 14 -5.55 19.13 44.25
CA PHE A 14 -6.48 19.20 43.12
C PHE A 14 -7.49 18.04 43.17
N ASP A 15 -7.02 16.83 43.44
CA ASP A 15 -7.87 15.64 43.57
C ASP A 15 -8.89 15.80 44.69
N GLU A 16 -8.47 16.34 45.86
CA GLU A 16 -9.37 16.65 46.98
C GLU A 16 -10.45 17.67 46.60
N LEU A 17 -10.09 18.73 45.84
CA LEU A 17 -11.03 19.73 45.38
C LEU A 17 -12.03 19.14 44.37
N VAL A 18 -11.56 18.31 43.43
CA VAL A 18 -12.42 17.65 42.41
C VAL A 18 -13.38 16.67 43.09
N GLU A 19 -12.92 15.89 44.06
CA GLU A 19 -13.76 14.92 44.75
C GLU A 19 -14.85 15.59 45.59
N ARG A 20 -14.57 16.75 46.15
CA ARG A 20 -15.53 17.56 46.92
C ARG A 20 -16.64 18.21 46.07
N HIS A 21 -16.31 18.62 44.84
CA HIS A 21 -17.24 19.36 44.00
C HIS A 21 -17.86 18.51 42.86
N TYR A 22 -17.22 17.39 42.50
CA TYR A 22 -17.64 16.50 41.38
C TYR A 22 -17.46 15.03 41.74
N PRO A 23 -18.29 14.47 42.64
CA PRO A 23 -18.13 13.09 43.10
C PRO A 23 -18.60 12.07 42.04
N SER A 24 -18.04 12.13 40.84
CA SER A 24 -18.36 11.22 39.76
C SER A 24 -17.41 10.00 39.67
N LYS A 25 -16.35 9.99 40.47
CA LYS A 25 -15.37 8.91 40.51
C LYS A 25 -15.98 7.71 41.23
N THR A 26 -16.15 6.60 40.48
CA THR A 26 -16.51 5.32 41.07
C THR A 26 -15.31 4.36 40.97
N THR A 27 -15.21 3.40 41.91
CA THR A 27 -14.18 2.35 41.86
C THR A 27 -14.28 1.58 40.58
N GLU A 28 -15.49 1.38 40.07
CA GLU A 28 -15.73 0.68 38.80
C GLU A 28 -15.21 1.45 37.59
N SER A 29 -15.50 2.75 37.51
CA SER A 29 -14.98 3.58 36.38
C SER A 29 -13.47 3.69 36.41
N ALA A 30 -12.84 3.78 37.56
CA ALA A 30 -11.39 3.79 37.71
C ALA A 30 -10.78 2.45 37.23
N ALA A 31 -11.34 1.31 37.66
CA ALA A 31 -10.90 -0.01 37.27
C ALA A 31 -11.02 -0.23 35.74
N LEU A 32 -12.09 0.27 35.10
CA LEU A 32 -12.23 0.21 33.64
C LEU A 32 -11.17 1.02 32.90
N VAL A 33 -10.86 2.23 33.37
CA VAL A 33 -9.77 3.05 32.79
C VAL A 33 -8.41 2.37 32.97
N GLU A 34 -8.13 1.79 34.14
CA GLU A 34 -6.90 1.03 34.37
C GLU A 34 -6.80 -0.18 33.42
N GLN A 35 -7.89 -0.89 33.20
CA GLN A 35 -7.95 -2.00 32.25
C GLN A 35 -7.68 -1.55 30.81
N ILE A 36 -8.25 -0.42 30.38
CA ILE A 36 -7.96 0.19 29.07
C ILE A 36 -6.47 0.52 28.94
N CYS A 37 -5.89 1.16 29.93
CA CYS A 37 -4.46 1.50 29.92
C CYS A 37 -3.56 0.26 29.92
N ALA A 38 -3.93 -0.78 30.66
CA ALA A 38 -3.19 -2.05 30.66
C ALA A 38 -3.24 -2.76 29.30
N ALA A 39 -4.41 -2.78 28.66
CA ALA A 39 -4.59 -3.33 27.33
C ALA A 39 -3.77 -2.55 26.27
N ALA A 40 -3.78 -1.22 26.28
CA ALA A 40 -2.98 -0.39 25.38
C ALA A 40 -1.47 -0.64 25.54
N ARG A 41 -0.98 -0.78 26.79
CA ARG A 41 0.42 -1.14 27.03
C ARG A 41 0.76 -2.54 26.54
N ALA A 42 -0.16 -3.50 26.65
CA ALA A 42 0.03 -4.86 26.13
C ALA A 42 0.12 -4.84 24.60
N GLU A 43 -0.75 -4.09 23.92
CA GLU A 43 -0.70 -3.88 22.46
C GLU A 43 0.64 -3.30 22.01
N ASN A 44 1.11 -2.24 22.68
CA ASN A 44 2.38 -1.60 22.35
C ASN A 44 3.57 -2.55 22.52
N ARG A 45 3.60 -3.36 23.60
CA ARG A 45 4.62 -4.39 23.80
C ARG A 45 4.58 -5.45 22.70
N ALA A 46 3.39 -5.91 22.34
CA ALA A 46 3.22 -6.90 21.27
C ALA A 46 3.71 -6.35 19.92
N ALA A 47 3.40 -5.08 19.59
CA ALA A 47 3.88 -4.43 18.39
C ALA A 47 5.40 -4.29 18.36
N ALA A 48 6.02 -3.90 19.49
CA ALA A 48 7.47 -3.83 19.62
C ALA A 48 8.14 -5.21 19.49
N ALA A 49 7.55 -6.25 20.09
CA ALA A 49 8.03 -7.63 19.99
C ALA A 49 7.95 -8.14 18.55
N GLN A 50 6.86 -7.83 17.82
CA GLN A 50 6.72 -8.17 16.41
C GLN A 50 7.81 -7.52 15.56
N LEU A 51 8.09 -6.21 15.71
CA LEU A 51 9.17 -5.55 15.00
C LEU A 51 10.55 -6.15 15.35
N ASN A 52 10.76 -6.49 16.61
CA ASN A 52 12.01 -7.14 17.03
C ASN A 52 12.21 -8.49 16.33
N ALA A 53 11.17 -9.33 16.26
CA ALA A 53 11.20 -10.62 15.56
C ALA A 53 11.47 -10.44 14.05
N ILE A 54 10.82 -9.45 13.40
CA ILE A 54 11.04 -9.10 11.99
C ILE A 54 12.52 -8.70 11.77
N GLY A 55 13.08 -7.87 12.65
CA GLY A 55 14.49 -7.46 12.58
C GLY A 55 15.47 -8.63 12.79
N GLN A 56 15.13 -9.58 13.66
CA GLN A 56 15.90 -10.81 13.88
C GLN A 56 15.85 -11.73 12.65
N LEU A 57 14.66 -11.91 12.05
CA LEU A 57 14.51 -12.69 10.81
C LEU A 57 15.35 -12.09 9.68
N PHE A 58 15.32 -10.76 9.53
CA PHE A 58 16.16 -10.08 8.55
C PHE A 58 17.64 -10.33 8.78
N GLY A 59 18.14 -10.15 10.01
CA GLY A 59 19.53 -10.42 10.37
C GLY A 59 19.93 -11.88 10.13
N TYR A 60 19.04 -12.82 10.44
CA TYR A 60 19.26 -14.24 10.19
C TYR A 60 19.38 -14.55 8.69
N ARG A 61 18.46 -14.01 7.85
CA ARG A 61 18.53 -14.21 6.40
C ARG A 61 19.76 -13.56 5.79
N LEU A 62 20.12 -12.36 6.23
CA LEU A 62 21.29 -11.64 5.75
C LEU A 62 22.59 -12.40 6.04
N SER A 63 22.72 -13.01 7.22
CA SER A 63 23.92 -13.77 7.59
C SER A 63 24.13 -15.06 6.77
N ARG A 64 23.08 -15.54 6.09
CA ARG A 64 23.14 -16.77 5.28
C ARG A 64 23.30 -16.51 3.79
N CYS A 65 23.25 -15.27 3.35
CA CYS A 65 23.39 -14.89 1.95
C CYS A 65 24.55 -13.92 1.77
N SER A 66 25.48 -14.26 0.89
CA SER A 66 26.46 -13.29 0.37
C SER A 66 25.74 -12.40 -0.64
N GLU A 67 24.99 -11.42 -0.15
CA GLU A 67 24.13 -10.59 -0.95
C GLU A 67 24.88 -9.45 -1.64
N THR A 68 24.52 -9.20 -2.89
CA THR A 68 24.83 -7.93 -3.54
C THR A 68 23.58 -7.05 -3.51
N GLU A 69 23.70 -5.84 -2.96
CA GLU A 69 22.58 -4.89 -2.80
C GLU A 69 21.92 -4.48 -4.14
N ASP A 70 22.51 -4.83 -5.28
CA ASP A 70 22.03 -4.50 -6.62
C ASP A 70 21.00 -5.52 -7.16
N TRP A 71 20.72 -6.60 -6.45
CA TRP A 71 19.71 -7.57 -6.87
C TRP A 71 18.29 -6.98 -6.90
N ALA A 72 17.49 -7.36 -7.91
CA ALA A 72 16.10 -6.94 -8.02
C ALA A 72 15.27 -7.38 -6.81
N ILE A 73 15.53 -8.60 -6.30
CA ILE A 73 15.01 -9.09 -5.03
C ILE A 73 16.20 -9.25 -4.08
N ASP A 74 16.38 -8.25 -3.24
CA ASP A 74 17.34 -8.28 -2.14
C ASP A 74 16.75 -8.98 -0.89
N THR A 75 17.56 -9.17 0.15
CA THR A 75 17.10 -9.80 1.40
C THR A 75 15.95 -9.02 2.05
N MET A 76 15.90 -7.69 1.89
CA MET A 76 14.76 -6.91 2.38
C MET A 76 13.44 -7.31 1.69
N GLU A 77 13.46 -7.47 0.37
CA GLU A 77 12.27 -7.86 -0.39
C GLU A 77 11.85 -9.30 -0.07
N ALA A 78 12.83 -10.20 0.02
CA ALA A 78 12.58 -11.61 0.35
C ALA A 78 11.96 -11.76 1.76
N VAL A 79 12.50 -11.08 2.76
CA VAL A 79 11.97 -11.09 4.14
C VAL A 79 10.62 -10.39 4.20
N ALA A 80 10.43 -9.29 3.46
CA ALA A 80 9.13 -8.63 3.37
C ALA A 80 8.05 -9.58 2.82
N ALA A 81 8.38 -10.45 1.85
CA ALA A 81 7.46 -11.46 1.34
C ALA A 81 7.10 -12.54 2.38
N GLU A 82 8.07 -13.00 3.17
CA GLU A 82 7.81 -13.93 4.28
C GLU A 82 6.92 -13.28 5.36
N VAL A 83 7.21 -12.03 5.73
CA VAL A 83 6.42 -11.26 6.71
C VAL A 83 5.02 -10.97 6.20
N ALA A 84 4.89 -10.59 4.91
CA ALA A 84 3.60 -10.33 4.28
C ALA A 84 2.70 -11.56 4.33
N ALA A 85 3.22 -12.72 3.93
CA ALA A 85 2.49 -13.98 3.98
C ALA A 85 2.12 -14.38 5.41
N GLY A 86 3.06 -14.29 6.36
CA GLY A 86 2.84 -14.65 7.75
C GLY A 86 1.82 -13.77 8.48
N LEU A 87 1.79 -12.48 8.16
CA LEU A 87 0.88 -11.52 8.78
C LEU A 87 -0.40 -11.26 7.96
N ARG A 88 -0.51 -11.84 6.76
CA ARG A 88 -1.61 -11.60 5.81
C ARG A 88 -1.80 -10.12 5.49
N ILE A 89 -0.70 -9.44 5.19
CA ILE A 89 -0.65 -8.01 4.83
C ILE A 89 0.03 -7.83 3.47
N SER A 90 -0.12 -6.66 2.87
CA SER A 90 0.53 -6.37 1.60
C SER A 90 2.07 -6.34 1.72
N GLN A 91 2.76 -6.63 0.61
CA GLN A 91 4.22 -6.55 0.48
C GLN A 91 4.76 -5.17 0.93
N GLY A 92 4.09 -4.08 0.53
CA GLY A 92 4.47 -2.72 0.88
C GLY A 92 4.38 -2.44 2.39
N LEU A 93 3.32 -2.94 3.05
CA LEU A 93 3.16 -2.81 4.49
C LEU A 93 4.20 -3.64 5.25
N ALA A 94 4.50 -4.86 4.79
CA ALA A 94 5.56 -5.70 5.35
C ALA A 94 6.94 -5.03 5.22
N GLY A 95 7.25 -4.46 4.05
CA GLY A 95 8.47 -3.68 3.82
C GLY A 95 8.57 -2.45 4.74
N SER A 96 7.43 -1.80 5.04
CA SER A 96 7.39 -0.70 6.01
C SER A 96 7.70 -1.19 7.43
N ARG A 97 7.09 -2.31 7.87
CA ARG A 97 7.40 -2.92 9.19
C ARG A 97 8.88 -3.32 9.30
N LEU A 98 9.46 -3.84 8.24
CA LEU A 98 10.89 -4.17 8.20
C LEU A 98 11.77 -2.92 8.32
N ARG A 99 11.42 -1.80 7.67
CA ARG A 99 12.14 -0.52 7.87
C ARG A 99 12.05 -0.04 9.31
N TYR A 100 10.89 -0.13 9.95
CA TYR A 100 10.73 0.22 11.38
C TYR A 100 11.51 -0.73 12.30
N ALA A 101 11.52 -2.02 12.01
CA ALA A 101 12.32 -3.01 12.75
C ALA A 101 13.82 -2.68 12.70
N ARG A 102 14.33 -2.32 11.52
CA ARG A 102 15.70 -1.88 11.35
C ARG A 102 15.97 -0.55 12.07
N ALA A 103 15.08 0.43 11.92
CA ALA A 103 15.23 1.70 12.63
C ALA A 103 15.27 1.53 14.16
N MET A 104 14.44 0.66 14.72
CA MET A 104 14.43 0.34 16.15
C MET A 104 15.76 -0.28 16.64
N ARG A 105 16.46 -0.98 15.78
CA ARG A 105 17.71 -1.67 16.11
C ARG A 105 18.95 -0.85 15.79
N GLU A 106 18.95 -0.19 14.63
CA GLU A 106 20.16 0.37 14.02
C GLU A 106 20.24 1.89 14.20
N ARG A 107 19.12 2.60 14.12
CA ARG A 107 19.10 4.07 14.07
C ARG A 107 18.67 4.72 15.39
N LEU A 108 17.64 4.17 16.04
CA LEU A 108 17.02 4.73 17.25
C LEU A 108 16.90 3.67 18.36
N PRO A 109 18.02 3.07 18.80
CA PRO A 109 17.99 1.96 19.78
C PRO A 109 17.42 2.40 21.14
N LYS A 110 17.63 3.63 21.60
CA LYS A 110 17.12 4.12 22.90
C LYS A 110 15.63 4.40 22.85
N VAL A 111 15.15 5.03 21.78
CA VAL A 111 13.70 5.16 21.51
C VAL A 111 13.08 3.78 21.35
N GLY A 112 13.78 2.84 20.72
CA GLY A 112 13.37 1.44 20.62
C GLY A 112 13.20 0.75 21.96
N GLN A 113 14.01 1.09 22.98
CA GLN A 113 13.83 0.59 24.35
C GLN A 113 12.56 1.17 24.99
N ALA A 114 12.29 2.48 24.84
CA ALA A 114 11.06 3.09 25.32
C ALA A 114 9.82 2.45 24.68
N PHE A 115 9.89 2.10 23.39
CA PHE A 115 8.81 1.39 22.72
C PHE A 115 8.62 -0.04 23.25
N LYS A 116 9.70 -0.77 23.50
CA LYS A 116 9.65 -2.11 24.12
C LYS A 116 9.07 -2.07 25.54
N ALA A 117 9.34 -1.00 26.28
CA ALA A 117 8.76 -0.77 27.62
C ALA A 117 7.26 -0.39 27.57
N ALA A 118 6.73 -0.11 26.37
CA ALA A 118 5.39 0.43 26.14
C ALA A 118 5.17 1.84 26.70
N ASP A 119 6.23 2.63 26.81
CA ASP A 119 6.17 4.04 27.19
C ASP A 119 5.65 4.91 26.04
N ILE A 120 5.75 4.43 24.81
CA ILE A 120 5.21 5.05 23.60
C ILE A 120 4.45 4.03 22.78
N ASP A 121 3.47 4.52 22.00
CA ASP A 121 2.71 3.71 21.06
C ASP A 121 3.42 3.55 19.72
N TYR A 122 2.91 2.62 18.90
CA TYR A 122 3.49 2.32 17.58
C TYR A 122 3.46 3.53 16.64
N ARG A 123 2.40 4.34 16.68
CA ARG A 123 2.24 5.52 15.83
C ARG A 123 3.23 6.63 16.20
N MET A 124 3.47 6.80 17.49
CA MET A 124 4.49 7.70 17.98
C MET A 124 5.88 7.26 17.53
N PHE A 125 6.20 5.96 17.67
CA PHE A 125 7.46 5.39 17.18
C PHE A 125 7.64 5.63 15.67
N GLN A 126 6.62 5.38 14.85
CA GLN A 126 6.66 5.67 13.41
C GLN A 126 6.96 7.15 13.13
N THR A 127 6.35 8.07 13.88
CA THR A 127 6.58 9.51 13.73
C THR A 127 8.03 9.87 14.04
N LEU A 128 8.60 9.33 15.12
CA LEU A 128 9.99 9.54 15.50
C LEU A 128 10.95 9.05 14.41
N VAL A 129 10.77 7.83 13.92
CA VAL A 129 11.58 7.27 12.82
C VAL A 129 11.50 8.15 11.57
N TYR A 130 10.29 8.56 11.18
CA TYR A 130 10.09 9.37 9.98
C TYR A 130 10.75 10.75 10.08
N ARG A 131 10.65 11.41 11.24
CA ARG A 131 11.18 12.77 11.44
C ARG A 131 12.69 12.83 11.56
N THR A 132 13.33 11.74 11.97
CA THR A 132 14.80 11.63 12.11
C THR A 132 15.49 11.06 10.87
N ASP A 133 14.74 10.63 9.85
CA ASP A 133 15.26 9.92 8.67
C ASP A 133 16.29 10.71 7.84
N LEU A 134 16.27 12.05 7.92
CA LEU A 134 17.19 12.92 7.20
C LEU A 134 18.54 13.14 7.91
N ILE A 135 18.70 12.70 9.16
CA ILE A 135 19.98 12.80 9.87
C ILE A 135 20.91 11.73 9.30
N THR A 136 22.04 12.17 8.74
CA THR A 136 23.04 11.31 8.09
C THR A 136 24.31 11.12 8.92
N ASP A 137 24.52 11.96 9.90
CA ASP A 137 25.63 11.87 10.84
C ASP A 137 25.25 10.96 12.01
N ASP A 138 26.04 9.92 12.25
CA ASP A 138 25.72 8.90 13.26
C ASP A 138 25.84 9.43 14.69
N GLU A 139 26.78 10.35 14.98
CA GLU A 139 26.94 10.96 16.30
C GLU A 139 25.77 11.89 16.61
N VAL A 140 25.35 12.70 15.64
CA VAL A 140 24.17 13.55 15.75
C VAL A 140 22.92 12.70 15.94
N LEU A 141 22.79 11.62 15.20
CA LEU A 141 21.64 10.70 15.32
C LEU A 141 21.60 10.04 16.70
N ALA A 142 22.73 9.58 17.22
CA ALA A 142 22.82 8.96 18.55
C ALA A 142 22.48 9.97 19.68
N ALA A 143 22.88 11.24 19.53
CA ALA A 143 22.51 12.30 20.46
C ALA A 143 21.01 12.61 20.42
N VAL A 144 20.42 12.67 19.22
CA VAL A 144 18.97 12.89 19.02
C VAL A 144 18.17 11.71 19.57
N ASP A 145 18.59 10.47 19.33
CA ASP A 145 17.96 9.26 19.90
C ASP A 145 17.94 9.29 21.42
N ALA A 146 19.07 9.65 22.04
CA ALA A 146 19.15 9.79 23.50
C ALA A 146 18.23 10.88 24.04
N GLN A 147 18.19 12.03 23.38
CA GLN A 147 17.35 13.15 23.78
C GLN A 147 15.87 12.83 23.60
N LEU A 148 15.48 12.19 22.49
CA LEU A 148 14.11 11.73 22.26
C LEU A 148 13.69 10.74 23.34
N ALA A 149 14.46 9.68 23.58
CA ALA A 149 14.17 8.66 24.58
C ALA A 149 13.97 9.24 26.00
N ALA A 150 14.78 10.22 26.38
CA ALA A 150 14.68 10.88 27.69
C ALA A 150 13.41 11.78 27.84
N ASN A 151 12.83 12.21 26.72
CA ASN A 151 11.71 13.14 26.74
C ASN A 151 10.35 12.47 26.47
N VAL A 152 10.30 11.41 25.63
CA VAL A 152 9.04 10.81 25.18
C VAL A 152 8.15 10.34 26.32
N THR A 153 8.73 9.82 27.40
CA THR A 153 8.01 9.35 28.60
C THR A 153 7.40 10.47 29.42
N ARG A 154 7.87 11.71 29.23
CA ARG A 154 7.44 12.90 29.99
C ARG A 154 6.52 13.80 29.16
N TRP A 155 6.37 13.55 27.87
CA TRP A 155 5.51 14.35 27.03
C TRP A 155 4.03 14.11 27.37
N PRO A 156 3.22 15.17 27.43
CA PRO A 156 1.77 15.02 27.57
C PRO A 156 1.17 14.41 26.30
N SER A 157 -0.06 13.97 26.38
CA SER A 157 -0.83 13.56 25.20
C SER A 157 -0.83 14.67 24.14
N MET A 158 -0.43 14.33 22.92
CA MET A 158 -0.29 15.28 21.83
C MET A 158 -0.97 14.76 20.58
N THR A 159 -1.54 15.68 19.79
CA THR A 159 -1.91 15.36 18.41
C THR A 159 -0.65 15.04 17.61
N GLN A 160 -0.78 14.26 16.54
CA GLN A 160 0.34 13.89 15.68
C GLN A 160 1.13 15.11 15.14
N GLY A 161 0.41 16.22 14.84
CA GLY A 161 1.07 17.44 14.36
C GLY A 161 1.90 18.13 15.44
N ARG A 162 1.44 18.12 16.70
CA ARG A 162 2.19 18.68 17.85
C ARG A 162 3.41 17.81 18.17
N LEU A 163 3.25 16.49 18.17
CA LEU A 163 4.36 15.55 18.32
C LEU A 163 5.44 15.77 17.27
N ALA A 164 5.03 15.80 15.99
CA ALA A 164 5.94 16.07 14.89
C ALA A 164 6.70 17.40 15.07
N GLY A 165 6.01 18.47 15.51
CA GLY A 165 6.64 19.76 15.79
C GLY A 165 7.64 19.72 16.95
N GLN A 166 7.41 18.91 17.99
CA GLN A 166 8.36 18.72 19.07
C GLN A 166 9.62 17.98 18.61
N VAL A 167 9.45 16.92 17.83
CA VAL A 167 10.58 16.18 17.24
C VAL A 167 11.38 17.08 16.32
N ASP A 168 10.71 17.86 15.45
CA ASP A 168 11.36 18.78 14.52
C ASP A 168 12.21 19.85 15.25
N ARG A 169 11.79 20.31 16.43
CA ARG A 169 12.59 21.25 17.24
C ARG A 169 13.88 20.61 17.77
N ILE A 170 13.82 19.33 18.17
CA ILE A 170 15.00 18.59 18.63
C ILE A 170 15.95 18.40 17.45
N VAL A 171 15.42 17.92 16.30
CA VAL A 171 16.20 17.72 15.07
C VAL A 171 16.81 19.05 14.60
N ALA A 172 16.06 20.15 14.59
CA ALA A 172 16.53 21.45 14.14
C ALA A 172 17.73 21.98 14.95
N ARG A 173 17.76 21.69 16.25
CA ARG A 173 18.88 22.08 17.13
C ARG A 173 20.13 21.27 16.88
N ALA A 174 19.97 20.00 16.52
CA ALA A 174 21.08 19.09 16.26
C ALA A 174 21.58 19.20 14.80
N ASP A 175 20.65 19.27 13.84
CA ASP A 175 20.92 19.36 12.40
C ASP A 175 19.80 20.12 11.69
N ALA A 176 20.02 21.40 11.44
CA ALA A 176 19.01 22.28 10.85
C ALA A 176 18.62 21.90 9.39
N ASP A 177 19.48 21.16 8.69
CA ASP A 177 19.24 20.71 7.32
C ASP A 177 18.45 19.37 7.29
N ALA A 178 18.34 18.68 8.44
CA ALA A 178 17.62 17.42 8.56
C ALA A 178 16.14 17.57 8.96
N VAL A 179 15.62 18.79 9.08
CA VAL A 179 14.22 19.04 9.42
C VAL A 179 13.30 18.75 8.24
N ARG A 180 12.33 17.86 8.41
CA ARG A 180 11.30 17.63 7.39
C ARG A 180 10.32 18.80 7.32
N ARG A 181 10.40 19.59 6.27
CA ARG A 181 9.58 20.79 6.07
C ARG A 181 8.22 20.40 5.43
N ARG A 182 7.18 21.20 5.72
CA ARG A 182 5.83 21.02 5.16
C ARG A 182 5.75 21.10 3.62
N ARG A 183 6.79 21.55 2.94
CA ARG A 183 6.88 21.62 1.46
C ARG A 183 6.87 20.25 0.77
N GLN A 184 7.00 19.17 1.52
CA GLN A 184 6.87 17.79 1.02
C GLN A 184 5.51 17.53 0.34
N ARG A 185 4.47 18.28 0.68
CA ARG A 185 3.16 18.20 -0.02
C ARG A 185 3.23 18.48 -1.53
N GLN A 186 4.25 19.20 -2.00
CA GLN A 186 4.44 19.46 -3.45
C GLN A 186 5.18 18.31 -4.15
N SER A 187 6.07 17.59 -3.45
CA SER A 187 6.72 16.38 -3.96
C SER A 187 5.87 15.14 -3.80
N ASP A 188 4.99 15.12 -2.81
CA ASP A 188 4.09 14.01 -2.48
C ASP A 188 2.73 14.17 -3.20
N ARG A 189 2.71 14.90 -4.35
CA ARG A 189 1.52 14.91 -5.19
C ARG A 189 1.27 13.50 -5.69
N ASP A 190 0.09 13.02 -5.39
CA ASP A 190 -0.38 11.71 -5.83
C ASP A 190 -1.89 11.77 -6.06
N ILE A 191 -2.37 10.94 -6.93
CA ILE A 191 -3.79 10.63 -7.10
C ILE A 191 -3.96 9.16 -6.77
N TRP A 192 -4.70 8.91 -5.71
CA TRP A 192 -5.11 7.57 -5.33
C TRP A 192 -6.50 7.29 -5.86
N ILE A 193 -6.68 6.11 -6.45
CA ILE A 193 -7.96 5.59 -6.91
C ILE A 193 -8.16 4.25 -6.21
N GLY A 194 -9.25 4.12 -5.47
CA GLY A 194 -9.58 2.89 -4.75
C GLY A 194 -11.04 2.54 -4.90
N ASP A 195 -11.32 1.26 -5.05
CA ASP A 195 -12.67 0.77 -5.23
C ASP A 195 -13.45 0.82 -3.92
N LEU A 196 -14.72 1.20 -4.02
CA LEU A 196 -15.65 1.12 -2.90
C LEU A 196 -16.28 -0.28 -2.88
N ALA A 197 -16.49 -0.82 -1.68
CA ALA A 197 -17.02 -2.17 -1.50
C ALA A 197 -18.41 -2.38 -2.12
N GLU A 198 -19.13 -1.31 -2.41
CA GLU A 198 -20.49 -1.36 -2.91
C GLU A 198 -20.66 -0.56 -4.20
N GLY A 199 -21.48 -1.08 -5.12
CA GLY A 199 -22.05 -0.33 -6.22
C GLY A 199 -21.18 -0.08 -7.46
N GLY A 200 -20.02 -0.75 -7.60
CA GLY A 200 -19.14 -0.54 -8.78
C GLY A 200 -18.62 0.89 -8.89
N MET A 201 -18.39 1.54 -7.75
CA MET A 201 -17.90 2.90 -7.65
C MET A 201 -16.48 2.90 -7.11
N SER A 202 -15.66 3.84 -7.59
CA SER A 202 -14.31 4.07 -7.07
C SER A 202 -14.19 5.49 -6.52
N GLN A 203 -13.45 5.64 -5.44
CA GLN A 203 -13.12 6.95 -4.87
C GLN A 203 -11.81 7.46 -5.46
N ILE A 204 -11.79 8.70 -5.88
CA ILE A 204 -10.58 9.41 -6.32
C ILE A 204 -10.21 10.43 -5.26
N GLN A 205 -8.99 10.35 -4.74
CA GLN A 205 -8.46 11.28 -3.76
C GLN A 205 -7.01 11.64 -4.09
N GLY A 206 -6.63 12.90 -3.90
CA GLY A 206 -5.25 13.27 -4.17
C GLY A 206 -4.97 14.75 -4.04
N SER A 207 -3.74 15.13 -4.40
CA SER A 207 -3.25 16.51 -4.35
C SER A 207 -2.60 16.89 -5.68
N LEU A 208 -3.04 17.99 -6.26
CA LEU A 208 -2.50 18.60 -7.47
C LEU A 208 -1.94 19.99 -7.16
N PHE A 209 -1.16 20.55 -8.07
CA PHE A 209 -0.94 21.99 -8.04
C PHE A 209 -2.27 22.74 -8.21
N THR A 210 -2.41 23.86 -7.53
CA THR A 210 -3.67 24.65 -7.57
C THR A 210 -4.06 25.01 -9.00
N ILE A 211 -3.11 25.34 -9.87
CA ILE A 211 -3.36 25.66 -11.28
C ILE A 211 -3.93 24.45 -12.01
N ASP A 212 -3.34 23.25 -11.83
CA ASP A 212 -3.79 22.03 -12.47
C ASP A 212 -5.14 21.58 -11.94
N ALA A 213 -5.39 21.72 -10.63
CA ALA A 213 -6.69 21.41 -10.01
C ALA A 213 -7.80 22.32 -10.57
N HIS A 214 -7.53 23.63 -10.72
CA HIS A 214 -8.47 24.56 -11.32
C HIS A 214 -8.68 24.32 -12.82
N ALA A 215 -7.61 23.94 -13.55
CA ALA A 215 -7.74 23.56 -14.96
C ALA A 215 -8.60 22.31 -15.13
N LEU A 216 -8.39 21.28 -14.28
CA LEU A 216 -9.21 20.07 -14.24
C LEU A 216 -10.68 20.41 -13.93
N ASP A 217 -10.93 21.22 -12.89
CA ASP A 217 -12.30 21.62 -12.52
C ASP A 217 -13.03 22.32 -13.67
N LYS A 218 -12.37 23.29 -14.32
CA LYS A 218 -12.91 23.98 -15.49
C LYS A 218 -13.17 23.02 -16.65
N ARG A 219 -12.27 22.08 -16.92
CA ARG A 219 -12.44 21.11 -18.01
C ARG A 219 -13.59 20.16 -17.73
N LEU A 220 -13.76 19.68 -16.51
CA LEU A 220 -14.90 18.84 -16.11
C LEU A 220 -16.23 19.59 -16.28
N ASN A 221 -16.28 20.86 -15.89
CA ASN A 221 -17.46 21.69 -16.11
C ASN A 221 -17.76 21.87 -17.60
N ALA A 222 -16.75 22.12 -18.42
CA ALA A 222 -16.92 22.30 -19.88
C ALA A 222 -17.44 21.00 -20.52
N LEU A 223 -16.86 19.83 -20.18
CA LEU A 223 -17.33 18.54 -20.69
C LEU A 223 -18.76 18.24 -20.24
N ALA A 224 -19.08 18.46 -18.96
CA ALA A 224 -20.43 18.24 -18.41
C ALA A 224 -21.48 19.12 -19.07
N ALA A 225 -21.12 20.27 -19.65
CA ALA A 225 -22.00 21.18 -20.35
C ALA A 225 -22.23 20.81 -21.83
N THR A 226 -21.51 19.84 -22.40
CA THR A 226 -21.62 19.46 -23.82
C THR A 226 -22.87 18.61 -24.15
N VAL A 227 -23.59 18.12 -23.15
CA VAL A 227 -24.81 17.32 -23.34
C VAL A 227 -26.05 18.24 -23.53
N CYS A 228 -27.10 17.69 -24.10
CA CYS A 228 -28.34 18.46 -24.31
C CYS A 228 -29.10 18.65 -22.97
N PRO A 229 -30.05 19.62 -22.92
CA PRO A 229 -30.84 19.91 -21.70
C PRO A 229 -31.71 18.74 -21.21
N HIS A 230 -31.97 17.74 -22.06
CA HIS A 230 -32.77 16.57 -21.74
C HIS A 230 -31.94 15.36 -21.23
N ASP A 231 -30.67 15.56 -20.96
CA ASP A 231 -29.83 14.50 -20.33
C ASP A 231 -30.34 14.22 -18.91
N PRO A 232 -30.65 12.95 -18.57
CA PRO A 232 -31.30 12.63 -17.31
C PRO A 232 -30.38 12.76 -16.08
N ARG A 233 -29.08 12.87 -16.30
CA ARG A 233 -28.08 12.95 -15.21
C ARG A 233 -28.07 14.34 -14.58
N SER A 234 -27.87 14.40 -13.26
CA SER A 234 -27.59 15.66 -12.56
C SER A 234 -26.25 16.28 -13.03
N ARG A 235 -26.02 17.54 -12.68
CA ARG A 235 -24.75 18.22 -13.02
C ARG A 235 -23.57 17.48 -12.36
N GLU A 236 -23.72 17.01 -11.13
CA GLU A 236 -22.69 16.30 -10.36
C GLU A 236 -22.37 14.96 -11.03
N GLN A 237 -23.37 14.19 -11.43
CA GLN A 237 -23.20 12.94 -12.17
C GLN A 237 -22.50 13.17 -13.51
N ARG A 238 -22.88 14.22 -14.25
CA ARG A 238 -22.22 14.58 -15.51
C ARG A 238 -20.76 14.97 -15.32
N ARG A 239 -20.43 15.64 -14.20
CA ARG A 239 -19.02 15.95 -13.86
C ARG A 239 -18.23 14.70 -13.52
N ALA A 240 -18.81 13.74 -12.81
CA ALA A 240 -18.16 12.46 -12.53
C ALA A 240 -17.90 11.67 -13.83
N ASP A 241 -18.92 11.56 -14.70
CA ASP A 241 -18.77 10.89 -16.00
C ASP A 241 -17.79 11.63 -16.93
N ALA A 242 -17.63 12.94 -16.77
CA ALA A 242 -16.66 13.73 -17.52
C ALA A 242 -15.21 13.36 -17.22
N LEU A 243 -14.90 12.78 -16.05
CA LEU A 243 -13.57 12.21 -15.77
C LEU A 243 -13.27 11.03 -16.71
N GLY A 244 -14.23 10.13 -16.90
CA GLY A 244 -14.09 9.02 -17.86
C GLY A 244 -13.93 9.51 -19.30
N ALA A 245 -14.71 10.54 -19.71
CA ALA A 245 -14.57 11.15 -21.01
C ALA A 245 -13.18 11.81 -21.19
N LEU A 246 -12.69 12.50 -20.17
CA LEU A 246 -11.35 13.10 -20.17
C LEU A 246 -10.25 12.04 -20.27
N ALA A 247 -10.35 10.95 -19.50
CA ALA A 247 -9.43 9.82 -19.57
C ALA A 247 -9.40 9.16 -20.95
N ALA A 248 -10.55 9.14 -21.65
CA ALA A 248 -10.66 8.67 -23.03
C ALA A 248 -10.19 9.68 -24.09
N GLY A 249 -9.69 10.86 -23.68
CA GLY A 249 -9.27 11.92 -24.60
C GLY A 249 -10.43 12.57 -25.35
N ALA A 250 -11.68 12.44 -24.86
CA ALA A 250 -12.86 12.99 -25.50
C ALA A 250 -12.96 14.52 -25.33
N ASP A 251 -13.43 15.19 -26.37
CA ASP A 251 -13.71 16.61 -26.37
C ASP A 251 -15.13 16.95 -25.86
N ARG A 252 -16.00 15.96 -25.74
CA ARG A 252 -17.38 16.05 -25.26
C ARG A 252 -17.81 14.83 -24.46
N LEU A 253 -18.82 15.01 -23.62
CA LEU A 253 -19.48 13.94 -22.88
C LEU A 253 -20.61 13.34 -23.73
N GLY A 254 -20.72 12.00 -23.77
CA GLY A 254 -21.86 11.33 -24.44
C GLY A 254 -23.19 11.69 -23.74
N CYS A 255 -24.18 12.08 -24.52
CA CYS A 255 -25.52 12.40 -24.02
C CYS A 255 -26.35 11.13 -23.81
N ARG A 256 -27.07 11.04 -22.70
CA ARG A 256 -27.98 9.90 -22.36
C ARG A 256 -29.46 10.22 -22.50
N CYS A 257 -29.84 11.24 -23.32
CA CYS A 257 -31.24 11.64 -23.47
C CYS A 257 -32.12 10.64 -24.24
N GLY A 258 -31.53 9.64 -24.90
CA GLY A 258 -32.26 8.61 -25.68
C GLY A 258 -32.93 9.12 -27.00
N ARG A 259 -32.76 10.39 -27.39
CA ARG A 259 -33.37 10.96 -28.58
C ARG A 259 -32.53 10.64 -29.82
N SER A 260 -33.14 10.10 -30.86
CA SER A 260 -32.48 9.75 -32.13
C SER A 260 -31.82 10.94 -32.85
N GLU A 261 -32.38 12.16 -32.71
CA GLU A 261 -31.89 13.39 -33.35
C GLU A 261 -31.03 14.26 -32.41
N CYS A 262 -30.51 13.71 -31.33
CA CYS A 262 -29.71 14.50 -30.39
C CYS A 262 -28.36 14.87 -30.98
N ALA A 263 -28.12 16.15 -31.27
CA ALA A 263 -26.85 16.65 -31.78
C ALA A 263 -25.67 16.41 -30.81
N ALA A 264 -25.95 16.23 -29.51
CA ALA A 264 -24.97 15.86 -28.49
C ALA A 264 -24.83 14.34 -28.32
N GLY A 265 -25.65 13.56 -29.05
CA GLY A 265 -25.58 12.08 -29.04
C GLY A 265 -24.41 11.54 -29.85
N ALA A 266 -23.86 10.49 -29.37
CA ALA A 266 -23.03 9.52 -30.04
C ALA A 266 -21.80 10.00 -30.85
N ARG A 267 -20.66 10.11 -30.18
CA ARG A 267 -19.38 9.47 -30.59
C ARG A 267 -18.51 9.37 -29.36
N ARG A 268 -18.42 8.18 -28.79
CA ARG A 268 -17.34 7.90 -27.82
C ARG A 268 -16.02 7.91 -28.59
N ALA A 269 -15.10 8.79 -28.22
CA ALA A 269 -13.72 8.66 -28.65
C ALA A 269 -13.18 7.31 -28.17
N ALA A 270 -12.45 6.61 -29.04
CA ALA A 270 -11.78 5.37 -28.64
C ALA A 270 -10.78 5.68 -27.51
N SER A 271 -10.94 5.02 -26.37
CA SER A 271 -9.97 5.12 -25.27
C SER A 271 -8.71 4.32 -25.62
N PRO A 272 -7.49 4.86 -25.41
CA PRO A 272 -6.28 4.08 -25.52
C PRO A 272 -6.13 3.05 -24.38
N VAL A 273 -6.98 3.15 -23.34
CA VAL A 273 -7.00 2.24 -22.18
C VAL A 273 -8.02 1.14 -22.43
N VAL A 274 -7.58 -0.11 -22.25
CA VAL A 274 -8.47 -1.29 -22.32
C VAL A 274 -8.70 -1.78 -20.88
N ILE A 275 -9.96 -1.85 -20.48
CA ILE A 275 -10.39 -2.44 -19.21
C ILE A 275 -11.02 -3.79 -19.52
N HIS A 276 -10.52 -4.84 -18.87
CA HIS A 276 -11.06 -6.19 -19.01
C HIS A 276 -12.07 -6.46 -17.89
N VAL A 277 -13.29 -6.77 -18.26
CA VAL A 277 -14.37 -7.14 -17.34
C VAL A 277 -14.76 -8.58 -17.60
N ILE A 278 -14.89 -9.37 -16.54
CA ILE A 278 -15.46 -10.70 -16.58
C ILE A 278 -16.90 -10.69 -16.05
N ALA A 279 -17.81 -11.32 -16.76
CA ALA A 279 -19.20 -11.46 -16.36
C ALA A 279 -19.78 -12.78 -16.89
N GLN A 280 -20.83 -13.28 -16.23
CA GLN A 280 -21.59 -14.42 -16.75
C GLN A 280 -22.45 -13.98 -17.95
N GLN A 281 -22.64 -14.90 -18.91
CA GLN A 281 -23.47 -14.64 -20.08
C GLN A 281 -24.89 -14.19 -19.70
N ALA A 282 -25.48 -14.80 -18.66
CA ALA A 282 -26.79 -14.40 -18.19
C ALA A 282 -26.86 -12.96 -17.66
N SER A 283 -25.76 -12.42 -17.10
CA SER A 283 -25.68 -11.02 -16.68
C SER A 283 -25.52 -10.08 -17.86
N LEU A 284 -24.77 -10.48 -18.91
CA LEU A 284 -24.68 -9.73 -20.17
C LEU A 284 -26.03 -9.59 -20.86
N ASP A 285 -26.85 -10.65 -20.80
CA ASP A 285 -28.19 -10.71 -21.40
C ASP A 285 -29.27 -10.07 -20.50
N GLY A 286 -28.92 -9.52 -19.35
CA GLY A 286 -29.87 -8.94 -18.38
C GLY A 286 -30.77 -9.97 -17.67
N ARG A 287 -30.41 -11.26 -17.73
CA ARG A 287 -31.18 -12.39 -17.16
C ARG A 287 -30.71 -12.85 -15.78
N SER A 288 -29.64 -12.26 -15.26
CA SER A 288 -29.05 -12.57 -13.96
C SER A 288 -28.73 -11.31 -13.17
N SER A 289 -28.90 -11.38 -11.86
CA SER A 289 -28.50 -10.31 -10.92
C SER A 289 -27.07 -10.49 -10.40
N LEU A 290 -26.28 -11.41 -10.96
CA LEU A 290 -24.89 -11.58 -10.56
C LEU A 290 -24.02 -10.46 -11.12
N PRO A 291 -23.15 -9.86 -10.29
CA PRO A 291 -22.27 -8.78 -10.73
C PRO A 291 -21.18 -9.31 -11.67
N GLY A 292 -20.60 -8.39 -12.45
CA GLY A 292 -19.32 -8.58 -13.10
C GLY A 292 -18.17 -8.21 -12.17
N SER A 293 -16.94 -8.51 -12.61
CA SER A 293 -15.72 -8.08 -11.94
C SER A 293 -14.72 -7.54 -12.96
N GLU A 294 -14.01 -6.48 -12.62
CA GLU A 294 -12.86 -6.05 -13.39
C GLU A 294 -11.70 -7.04 -13.19
N VAL A 295 -11.04 -7.42 -14.29
CA VAL A 295 -9.84 -8.26 -14.23
C VAL A 295 -8.64 -7.35 -13.92
N GLY A 296 -8.58 -6.85 -12.72
CA GLY A 296 -7.54 -5.91 -12.35
C GLY A 296 -7.90 -4.97 -11.21
N GLY A 297 -9.14 -4.98 -10.78
CA GLY A 297 -9.65 -4.23 -9.64
C GLY A 297 -10.44 -5.12 -8.70
N ASP A 298 -10.61 -4.67 -7.46
CA ASP A 298 -11.45 -5.36 -6.46
C ASP A 298 -12.94 -4.98 -6.60
N GLY A 299 -13.27 -4.13 -7.58
CA GLY A 299 -14.60 -3.58 -7.76
C GLY A 299 -15.58 -4.56 -8.39
N LEU A 300 -16.74 -4.75 -7.72
CA LEU A 300 -17.89 -5.42 -8.32
C LEU A 300 -18.60 -4.46 -9.27
N ILE A 301 -18.91 -4.93 -10.47
CA ILE A 301 -19.66 -4.17 -11.47
C ILE A 301 -21.12 -4.62 -11.39
N PRO A 302 -22.06 -3.72 -11.05
CA PRO A 302 -23.49 -4.06 -10.99
C PRO A 302 -23.99 -4.68 -12.29
N PRO A 303 -24.92 -5.64 -12.24
CA PRO A 303 -25.40 -6.35 -13.43
C PRO A 303 -26.04 -5.41 -14.47
N GLU A 304 -26.68 -4.35 -14.04
CA GLU A 304 -27.24 -3.33 -14.93
C GLU A 304 -26.16 -2.62 -15.75
N LEU A 305 -25.02 -2.30 -15.10
CA LEU A 305 -23.88 -1.68 -15.76
C LEU A 305 -23.16 -2.68 -16.67
N VAL A 306 -23.10 -3.96 -16.29
CA VAL A 306 -22.57 -5.04 -17.14
C VAL A 306 -23.36 -5.13 -18.44
N ALA A 307 -24.71 -5.13 -18.36
CA ALA A 307 -25.60 -5.19 -19.53
C ALA A 307 -25.47 -3.93 -20.42
N GLU A 308 -25.36 -2.72 -19.80
CA GLU A 308 -25.11 -1.48 -20.53
C GLU A 308 -23.77 -1.51 -21.27
N LEU A 309 -22.70 -1.94 -20.61
CA LEU A 309 -21.38 -2.04 -21.21
C LEU A 309 -21.34 -3.05 -22.36
N ALA A 310 -22.00 -4.21 -22.21
CA ALA A 310 -22.05 -5.27 -23.21
C ALA A 310 -22.52 -4.78 -24.57
N ALA A 311 -23.43 -3.82 -24.62
CA ALA A 311 -23.97 -3.23 -25.85
C ALA A 311 -22.91 -2.45 -26.69
N SER A 312 -21.78 -2.06 -26.07
CA SER A 312 -20.82 -1.13 -26.68
C SER A 312 -19.35 -1.63 -26.67
N VAL A 313 -19.10 -2.83 -26.14
CA VAL A 313 -17.72 -3.38 -26.02
C VAL A 313 -17.55 -4.65 -26.86
N LYS A 314 -16.30 -5.01 -27.08
CA LYS A 314 -15.97 -6.30 -27.70
C LYS A 314 -16.15 -7.42 -26.67
N LEU A 315 -17.08 -8.32 -26.94
CA LEU A 315 -17.23 -9.55 -26.17
C LEU A 315 -16.27 -10.63 -26.66
N VAL A 316 -15.60 -11.29 -25.75
CA VAL A 316 -14.70 -12.41 -26.01
C VAL A 316 -15.15 -13.59 -25.15
N PRO A 317 -15.61 -14.70 -25.74
CA PRO A 317 -15.98 -15.88 -24.95
C PRO A 317 -14.77 -16.41 -24.19
N LEU A 318 -14.94 -16.62 -22.88
CA LEU A 318 -13.99 -17.29 -22.02
C LEU A 318 -14.41 -18.76 -21.88
N ILE A 319 -13.57 -19.66 -22.40
CA ILE A 319 -13.86 -21.09 -22.43
C ILE A 319 -12.99 -21.76 -21.39
N HIS A 320 -13.62 -22.57 -20.50
CA HIS A 320 -12.90 -23.40 -19.55
C HIS A 320 -12.15 -24.50 -20.33
N PRO A 321 -10.83 -24.69 -20.08
CA PRO A 321 -10.02 -25.63 -20.88
C PRO A 321 -10.42 -27.09 -20.68
N GLY A 322 -11.11 -27.46 -19.59
CA GLY A 322 -11.55 -28.83 -19.33
C GLY A 322 -10.36 -29.81 -19.33
N ASP A 323 -10.48 -30.87 -20.13
CA ASP A 323 -9.45 -31.91 -20.29
C ASP A 323 -8.54 -31.66 -21.51
N ALA A 324 -8.43 -30.40 -21.97
CA ALA A 324 -7.54 -30.07 -23.09
C ALA A 324 -6.09 -30.50 -22.77
N PRO A 325 -5.34 -31.01 -23.76
CA PRO A 325 -3.94 -31.37 -23.53
C PRO A 325 -3.07 -30.12 -23.30
N PRO A 326 -1.89 -30.27 -22.67
CA PRO A 326 -0.91 -29.20 -22.57
C PRO A 326 -0.54 -28.59 -23.92
N GLU A 327 -0.39 -27.26 -23.94
CA GLU A 327 0.09 -26.55 -25.12
C GLU A 327 1.60 -26.78 -25.32
N GLN A 328 2.04 -26.77 -26.58
CA GLN A 328 3.46 -26.86 -26.88
C GLN A 328 4.13 -25.49 -26.68
N GLY A 329 5.31 -25.49 -26.09
CA GLY A 329 6.14 -24.31 -25.88
C GLY A 329 5.94 -23.67 -24.51
N TYR A 330 6.85 -22.75 -24.19
CA TYR A 330 6.90 -22.07 -22.90
C TYR A 330 5.80 -21.00 -22.74
N VAL A 331 5.50 -20.28 -23.81
CA VAL A 331 4.53 -19.17 -23.75
C VAL A 331 3.13 -19.71 -23.99
N PRO A 332 2.20 -19.54 -23.05
CA PRO A 332 0.82 -19.96 -23.25
C PRO A 332 0.13 -19.16 -24.35
N SER A 333 -0.81 -19.79 -25.05
CA SER A 333 -1.67 -19.10 -26.01
C SER A 333 -2.42 -17.95 -25.33
N LYS A 334 -2.88 -16.98 -26.14
CA LYS A 334 -3.69 -15.89 -25.60
C LYS A 334 -4.94 -16.40 -24.86
N ALA A 335 -5.60 -17.43 -25.38
CA ALA A 335 -6.80 -17.99 -24.78
C ALA A 335 -6.51 -18.60 -23.40
N LEU A 336 -5.44 -19.37 -23.27
CA LEU A 336 -5.02 -19.96 -22.00
C LEU A 336 -4.55 -18.89 -21.00
N ALA A 337 -3.80 -17.90 -21.46
CA ALA A 337 -3.37 -16.79 -20.62
C ALA A 337 -4.56 -15.94 -20.11
N ASP A 338 -5.54 -15.66 -20.96
CA ASP A 338 -6.75 -14.94 -20.58
C ASP A 338 -7.58 -15.77 -19.58
N PHE A 339 -7.70 -17.09 -19.77
CA PHE A 339 -8.35 -17.98 -18.80
C PHE A 339 -7.67 -17.93 -17.43
N VAL A 340 -6.34 -18.07 -17.38
CA VAL A 340 -5.59 -18.02 -16.11
C VAL A 340 -5.76 -16.68 -15.42
N ARG A 341 -5.72 -15.56 -16.16
CA ARG A 341 -5.93 -14.22 -15.57
C ARG A 341 -7.34 -14.04 -15.04
N CYS A 342 -8.36 -14.49 -15.76
CA CYS A 342 -9.75 -14.42 -15.35
C CYS A 342 -10.07 -15.35 -14.18
N ARG A 343 -9.42 -16.51 -14.10
CA ARG A 343 -9.52 -17.41 -12.94
C ARG A 343 -8.88 -16.79 -11.70
N ASP A 344 -7.67 -16.23 -11.85
CA ASP A 344 -6.87 -15.77 -10.71
C ASP A 344 -7.24 -14.37 -10.23
N LEU A 345 -7.69 -13.48 -11.11
CA LEU A 345 -8.03 -12.05 -10.92
C LEU A 345 -6.88 -11.19 -10.37
N THR A 346 -6.12 -11.72 -9.44
CA THR A 346 -4.97 -11.05 -8.79
C THR A 346 -3.75 -11.98 -8.73
N CYS A 347 -2.62 -11.45 -8.32
CA CYS A 347 -1.44 -12.23 -7.97
C CYS A 347 -1.78 -13.30 -6.93
N ARG A 348 -1.36 -14.54 -7.15
CA ARG A 348 -1.68 -15.69 -6.29
C ARG A 348 -0.81 -15.79 -5.03
N TRP A 349 0.05 -14.79 -4.78
CA TRP A 349 0.84 -14.74 -3.57
C TRP A 349 -0.02 -14.36 -2.36
N PRO A 350 0.17 -14.99 -1.17
CA PRO A 350 -0.60 -14.66 0.03
C PRO A 350 -0.53 -13.17 0.38
N GLY A 351 -1.69 -12.50 0.45
CA GLY A 351 -1.79 -11.08 0.79
C GLY A 351 -1.40 -10.10 -0.33
N CYS A 352 -1.28 -10.57 -1.59
CA CYS A 352 -1.01 -9.70 -2.73
C CYS A 352 -2.29 -9.48 -3.55
N ASP A 353 -2.58 -8.22 -3.80
CA ASP A 353 -3.74 -7.71 -4.55
C ASP A 353 -3.36 -7.17 -5.95
N GLN A 354 -2.11 -7.39 -6.40
CA GLN A 354 -1.70 -6.92 -7.73
C GLN A 354 -2.56 -7.55 -8.84
N PRO A 355 -3.15 -6.71 -9.72
CA PRO A 355 -4.04 -7.16 -10.79
C PRO A 355 -3.42 -8.21 -11.71
N ALA A 356 -4.17 -9.26 -12.05
CA ALA A 356 -3.70 -10.34 -12.92
C ALA A 356 -3.30 -9.87 -14.31
N VAL A 357 -3.88 -8.77 -14.81
CA VAL A 357 -3.50 -8.18 -16.12
C VAL A 357 -2.06 -7.70 -16.15
N GLY A 358 -1.52 -7.25 -15.00
CA GLY A 358 -0.12 -6.83 -14.81
C GLY A 358 0.80 -7.94 -14.33
N CYS A 359 0.30 -9.16 -14.17
CA CYS A 359 1.07 -10.31 -13.69
C CYS A 359 1.66 -11.14 -14.84
N ASP A 360 2.82 -11.75 -14.57
CA ASP A 360 3.35 -12.83 -15.37
C ASP A 360 2.45 -14.07 -15.19
N VAL A 361 2.19 -14.81 -16.28
CA VAL A 361 1.59 -16.15 -16.21
C VAL A 361 2.74 -17.14 -16.01
N ASP A 362 2.89 -17.62 -14.77
CA ASP A 362 4.04 -18.39 -14.31
C ASP A 362 3.70 -19.88 -14.17
N HIS A 363 4.69 -20.74 -14.45
CA HIS A 363 4.61 -22.18 -14.27
C HIS A 363 4.88 -22.55 -12.80
N THR A 364 3.98 -23.33 -12.18
CA THR A 364 4.18 -23.88 -10.83
C THR A 364 5.39 -24.83 -10.82
N ILE A 365 5.37 -25.84 -11.68
CA ILE A 365 6.54 -26.62 -12.02
C ILE A 365 7.24 -25.89 -13.14
N PRO A 366 8.50 -25.46 -12.97
CA PRO A 366 9.21 -24.74 -14.01
C PRO A 366 9.23 -25.49 -15.35
N TYR A 367 9.01 -24.78 -16.45
CA TYR A 367 9.06 -25.36 -17.80
C TYR A 367 10.39 -26.07 -18.10
N ALA A 368 11.50 -25.50 -17.63
CA ALA A 368 12.83 -26.08 -17.76
C ALA A 368 13.00 -27.41 -16.99
N GLN A 369 12.12 -27.70 -16.05
CA GLN A 369 12.05 -28.97 -15.30
C GLN A 369 10.95 -29.90 -15.82
N GLY A 370 10.45 -29.64 -17.03
CA GLY A 370 9.41 -30.47 -17.67
C GLY A 370 7.98 -30.08 -17.29
N GLY A 371 7.77 -28.97 -16.58
CA GLY A 371 6.44 -28.47 -16.24
C GLY A 371 5.65 -28.09 -17.49
N PRO A 372 4.40 -28.59 -17.67
CA PRO A 372 3.62 -28.35 -18.87
C PRO A 372 3.04 -26.95 -18.91
N THR A 373 2.87 -26.41 -20.11
CA THR A 373 2.07 -25.19 -20.34
C THR A 373 0.59 -25.58 -20.37
N HIS A 374 -0.02 -25.63 -19.18
CA HIS A 374 -1.38 -26.11 -18.95
C HIS A 374 -2.04 -25.37 -17.78
N ALA A 375 -3.35 -25.22 -17.80
CA ALA A 375 -4.10 -24.48 -16.76
C ALA A 375 -3.87 -24.99 -15.33
N SER A 376 -3.61 -26.30 -15.14
CA SER A 376 -3.27 -26.91 -13.84
C SER A 376 -1.85 -26.58 -13.36
N ASN A 377 -0.99 -26.03 -14.21
CA ASN A 377 0.39 -25.68 -13.89
C ASN A 377 0.70 -24.19 -14.09
N LEU A 378 -0.30 -23.38 -14.45
CA LEU A 378 -0.13 -21.94 -14.70
C LEU A 378 -0.93 -21.11 -13.70
N LYS A 379 -0.33 -20.02 -13.25
CA LYS A 379 -0.95 -19.05 -12.32
C LYS A 379 -0.40 -17.65 -12.54
N CYS A 380 -1.06 -16.65 -11.98
CA CYS A 380 -0.64 -15.26 -12.03
C CYS A 380 0.27 -14.89 -10.85
N TYR A 381 1.49 -14.42 -11.13
CA TYR A 381 2.36 -13.77 -10.15
C TYR A 381 2.79 -12.40 -10.65
N CYS A 382 2.71 -11.39 -9.77
CA CYS A 382 3.34 -10.11 -10.07
C CYS A 382 4.87 -10.30 -10.15
N ARG A 383 5.56 -9.39 -10.82
CA ARG A 383 7.00 -9.52 -11.06
C ARG A 383 7.82 -9.75 -9.79
N THR A 384 7.47 -9.10 -8.69
CA THR A 384 8.14 -9.29 -7.40
C THR A 384 7.99 -10.72 -6.90
N HIS A 385 6.74 -11.23 -6.85
CA HIS A 385 6.47 -12.56 -6.30
C HIS A 385 6.91 -13.69 -7.22
N HIS A 386 6.90 -13.48 -8.53
CA HIS A 386 7.52 -14.40 -9.47
C HIS A 386 9.03 -14.58 -9.18
N LEU A 387 9.76 -13.49 -8.98
CA LEU A 387 11.18 -13.55 -8.63
C LEU A 387 11.42 -14.12 -7.23
N VAL A 388 10.58 -13.76 -6.24
CA VAL A 388 10.65 -14.32 -4.88
C VAL A 388 10.48 -15.84 -4.92
N LYS A 389 9.46 -16.33 -5.60
CA LYS A 389 9.24 -17.78 -5.80
C LYS A 389 10.45 -18.45 -6.44
N THR A 390 10.96 -17.88 -7.52
CA THR A 390 12.02 -18.48 -8.31
C THR A 390 13.36 -18.54 -7.55
N PHE A 391 13.68 -17.51 -6.76
CA PHE A 391 15.02 -17.32 -6.21
C PHE A 391 15.11 -17.31 -4.68
N CYS A 392 13.99 -17.34 -3.95
CA CYS A 392 14.02 -17.17 -2.50
C CYS A 392 13.59 -18.41 -1.72
N GLY A 393 13.76 -19.60 -2.29
CA GLY A 393 13.58 -20.87 -1.59
C GLY A 393 12.13 -21.21 -1.20
N TRP A 394 11.16 -20.66 -1.94
CA TRP A 394 9.75 -21.04 -1.79
C TRP A 394 9.45 -22.29 -2.61
N ALA A 395 8.70 -23.21 -2.04
CA ALA A 395 8.13 -24.37 -2.74
C ALA A 395 6.62 -24.16 -2.95
N GLU A 396 6.10 -24.71 -4.03
CA GLU A 396 4.68 -24.58 -4.32
C GLU A 396 4.10 -25.81 -5.02
N GLN A 397 2.81 -26.02 -4.83
CA GLN A 397 2.02 -27.04 -5.51
C GLN A 397 0.69 -26.43 -5.92
N GLN A 398 0.27 -26.66 -7.16
CA GLN A 398 -1.03 -26.25 -7.66
C GLN A 398 -1.94 -27.45 -7.82
N LEU A 399 -3.18 -27.32 -7.34
CA LEU A 399 -4.24 -28.31 -7.54
C LEU A 399 -4.99 -28.05 -8.85
N PRO A 400 -5.71 -29.06 -9.39
CA PRO A 400 -6.41 -28.92 -10.66
C PRO A 400 -7.49 -27.81 -10.69
N ASP A 401 -8.04 -27.43 -9.53
CA ASP A 401 -9.02 -26.35 -9.37
C ASP A 401 -8.36 -24.96 -9.31
N GLY A 402 -7.03 -24.87 -9.45
CA GLY A 402 -6.26 -23.65 -9.31
C GLY A 402 -5.91 -23.26 -7.88
N THR A 403 -6.31 -24.05 -6.85
CA THR A 403 -5.83 -23.87 -5.48
C THR A 403 -4.30 -24.00 -5.44
N LEU A 404 -3.64 -23.05 -4.78
CA LEU A 404 -2.18 -23.02 -4.67
C LEU A 404 -1.76 -23.23 -3.22
N ILE A 405 -0.87 -24.19 -3.00
CA ILE A 405 -0.24 -24.48 -1.72
C ILE A 405 1.20 -23.98 -1.82
N LEU A 406 1.59 -23.07 -0.93
CA LEU A 406 2.93 -22.51 -0.87
C LEU A 406 3.60 -22.89 0.44
N LYS A 407 4.87 -23.17 0.41
CA LYS A 407 5.70 -23.41 1.58
C LYS A 407 6.84 -22.40 1.61
N SER A 408 6.91 -21.61 2.69
CA SER A 408 7.98 -20.62 2.86
C SER A 408 9.33 -21.28 3.21
N PRO A 409 10.45 -20.55 3.06
CA PRO A 409 11.76 -21.02 3.50
C PRO A 409 11.84 -21.27 5.02
N ALA A 410 10.92 -20.71 5.80
CA ALA A 410 10.77 -21.00 7.25
C ALA A 410 9.92 -22.25 7.52
N GLY A 411 9.42 -22.94 6.49
CA GLY A 411 8.63 -24.16 6.60
C GLY A 411 7.12 -23.95 6.81
N HIS A 412 6.65 -22.69 6.86
CA HIS A 412 5.23 -22.40 7.00
C HIS A 412 4.47 -22.63 5.69
N THR A 413 3.29 -23.23 5.79
CA THR A 413 2.42 -23.52 4.64
C THR A 413 1.29 -22.50 4.56
N TYR A 414 1.03 -22.03 3.34
CA TYR A 414 -0.05 -21.11 3.00
C TYR A 414 -0.88 -21.70 1.87
N VAL A 415 -2.19 -21.49 1.91
CA VAL A 415 -3.11 -21.94 0.87
C VAL A 415 -3.86 -20.74 0.33
N THR A 416 -3.88 -20.58 -0.99
CA THR A 416 -4.65 -19.53 -1.67
C THR A 416 -5.57 -20.15 -2.71
N THR A 417 -6.82 -19.69 -2.76
CA THR A 417 -7.79 -20.07 -3.79
C THR A 417 -7.79 -19.02 -4.92
N PRO A 418 -8.22 -19.36 -6.14
CA PRO A 418 -8.41 -18.39 -7.20
C PRO A 418 -9.33 -17.25 -6.78
N GLY A 419 -9.04 -16.02 -7.22
CA GLY A 419 -9.85 -14.85 -6.88
C GLY A 419 -11.29 -14.95 -7.42
N SER A 420 -11.48 -15.66 -8.53
CA SER A 420 -12.80 -15.89 -9.13
C SER A 420 -13.67 -16.91 -8.38
N ALA A 421 -13.15 -17.65 -7.41
CA ALA A 421 -13.84 -18.78 -6.79
C ALA A 421 -15.21 -18.43 -6.19
N LEU A 422 -15.38 -17.20 -5.69
CA LEU A 422 -16.65 -16.73 -5.13
C LEU A 422 -17.65 -16.26 -6.20
N LEU A 423 -17.17 -15.52 -7.22
CA LEU A 423 -18.04 -14.89 -8.21
C LEU A 423 -18.27 -15.75 -9.45
N PHE A 424 -17.25 -16.50 -9.85
CA PHE A 424 -17.26 -17.31 -11.07
C PHE A 424 -16.73 -18.72 -10.79
N PRO A 425 -17.40 -19.52 -9.92
CA PRO A 425 -16.91 -20.82 -9.48
C PRO A 425 -16.69 -21.80 -10.63
N SER A 426 -17.37 -21.61 -11.77
CA SER A 426 -17.15 -22.43 -12.96
C SER A 426 -15.74 -22.33 -13.55
N LEU A 427 -15.00 -21.24 -13.29
CA LEU A 427 -13.60 -21.11 -13.70
C LEU A 427 -12.64 -21.91 -12.81
N CYS A 428 -13.13 -22.36 -11.66
CA CYS A 428 -12.38 -23.14 -10.67
C CYS A 428 -12.75 -24.62 -10.71
N TYR A 429 -13.51 -25.08 -11.72
CA TYR A 429 -13.67 -26.53 -11.92
C TYR A 429 -12.32 -27.15 -12.24
N ALA A 430 -12.14 -28.39 -11.77
CA ALA A 430 -10.91 -29.11 -12.01
C ALA A 430 -10.63 -29.23 -13.52
N VAL A 431 -9.43 -28.83 -13.93
CA VAL A 431 -8.92 -29.10 -15.27
C VAL A 431 -8.27 -30.47 -15.29
N GLY A 432 -8.21 -31.12 -16.46
CA GLY A 432 -7.69 -32.48 -16.62
C GLY A 432 -6.37 -32.71 -15.89
N GLY A 433 -6.29 -33.82 -15.18
CA GLY A 433 -5.25 -34.07 -14.20
C GLY A 433 -3.85 -34.26 -14.80
N MET A 434 -2.92 -33.47 -14.30
CA MET A 434 -1.50 -33.82 -14.32
C MET A 434 -1.17 -34.54 -13.02
N PRO A 435 -0.36 -35.61 -13.01
CA PRO A 435 0.13 -36.19 -11.77
C PRO A 435 0.85 -35.11 -10.97
N ALA A 436 0.53 -35.01 -9.68
CA ALA A 436 1.26 -34.11 -8.79
C ALA A 436 2.75 -34.52 -8.80
N PRO A 437 3.68 -33.64 -9.12
CA PRO A 437 5.09 -33.97 -9.05
C PRO A 437 5.47 -34.26 -7.62
N GLU A 438 6.33 -35.22 -7.39
CA GLU A 438 7.02 -35.34 -6.12
C GLU A 438 7.82 -34.05 -5.90
N ILE A 439 7.54 -33.36 -4.80
CA ILE A 439 8.30 -32.16 -4.41
C ILE A 439 9.66 -32.67 -3.94
N ASP A 440 10.70 -32.43 -4.72
CA ASP A 440 12.07 -32.71 -4.32
C ASP A 440 12.39 -31.99 -3.01
N ALA A 441 13.20 -32.65 -2.16
CA ALA A 441 13.62 -32.10 -0.88
C ALA A 441 14.22 -30.69 -1.08
N PRO A 442 13.98 -29.76 -0.14
CA PRO A 442 14.47 -28.39 -0.26
C PRO A 442 15.98 -28.38 -0.46
N VAL A 443 16.46 -27.65 -1.46
CA VAL A 443 17.88 -27.41 -1.70
C VAL A 443 18.46 -26.76 -0.45
N ASP A 444 19.48 -27.37 0.14
CA ASP A 444 20.13 -26.89 1.39
C ASP A 444 20.73 -25.48 1.27
N ASP A 445 21.00 -25.01 0.06
CA ASP A 445 21.51 -23.66 -0.18
C ASP A 445 20.41 -22.71 -0.67
N TYR A 446 19.83 -21.98 0.28
CA TYR A 446 18.83 -20.93 0.04
C TYR A 446 19.28 -19.84 -0.97
N CYS A 447 20.58 -19.69 -1.22
CA CYS A 447 21.12 -18.58 -2.02
C CYS A 447 21.75 -19.02 -3.36
N ALA A 448 22.02 -20.33 -3.57
CA ALA A 448 22.74 -20.82 -4.74
C ALA A 448 22.13 -20.39 -6.10
N PRO A 449 20.80 -20.41 -6.30
CA PRO A 449 20.22 -20.04 -7.59
C PRO A 449 20.29 -18.54 -7.92
N ARG A 450 20.51 -17.67 -6.90
CA ARG A 450 20.45 -16.22 -7.07
C ARG A 450 21.60 -15.63 -7.87
N THR A 451 22.78 -16.21 -7.75
CA THR A 451 24.02 -15.62 -8.27
C THR A 451 24.07 -15.56 -9.79
N ALA A 452 23.45 -16.51 -10.48
CA ALA A 452 23.58 -16.63 -11.93
C ALA A 452 22.54 -15.87 -12.75
N MET A 453 21.31 -15.71 -12.24
CA MET A 453 20.16 -15.27 -13.05
C MET A 453 19.31 -14.14 -12.42
N MET A 454 19.60 -13.69 -11.18
CA MET A 454 18.84 -12.63 -10.56
C MET A 454 19.00 -11.32 -11.33
N PRO A 455 17.91 -10.68 -11.80
CA PRO A 455 17.99 -9.38 -12.43
C PRO A 455 18.60 -8.33 -11.50
N LYS A 456 19.41 -7.42 -12.04
CA LYS A 456 20.06 -6.37 -11.26
C LYS A 456 19.35 -5.04 -11.38
N ARG A 457 19.33 -4.27 -10.28
CA ARG A 457 18.85 -2.89 -10.23
C ARG A 457 19.93 -1.95 -10.76
N ARG A 458 19.52 -0.86 -11.39
CA ARG A 458 20.45 0.21 -11.81
C ARG A 458 21.07 0.95 -10.62
N ARG A 459 20.37 1.01 -9.48
CA ARG A 459 20.82 1.61 -8.21
C ARG A 459 20.32 0.77 -7.05
N THR A 460 21.16 0.64 -6.02
CA THR A 460 20.76 -0.04 -4.78
C THR A 460 19.71 0.77 -4.01
N ARG A 461 19.04 0.12 -3.04
CA ARG A 461 18.12 0.83 -2.13
C ARG A 461 18.84 1.90 -1.32
N ALA A 462 20.05 1.60 -0.83
CA ALA A 462 20.87 2.53 -0.08
C ALA A 462 21.24 3.76 -0.94
N GLN A 463 21.64 3.57 -2.20
CA GLN A 463 21.93 4.66 -3.12
C GLN A 463 20.69 5.53 -3.42
N ASN A 464 19.52 4.92 -3.64
CA ASN A 464 18.28 5.65 -3.86
C ASN A 464 17.86 6.44 -2.62
N HIS A 465 17.98 5.84 -1.43
CA HIS A 465 17.69 6.51 -0.16
C HIS A 465 18.66 7.69 0.06
N ALA A 466 19.97 7.47 -0.09
CA ALA A 466 20.98 8.51 0.05
C ALA A 466 20.77 9.68 -0.92
N ALA A 467 20.44 9.40 -2.19
CA ALA A 467 20.14 10.41 -3.19
C ALA A 467 18.91 11.25 -2.81
N ARG A 468 17.83 10.61 -2.32
CA ARG A 468 16.64 11.30 -1.83
C ARG A 468 16.95 12.17 -0.62
N VAL A 469 17.65 11.65 0.37
CA VAL A 469 18.06 12.39 1.58
C VAL A 469 18.93 13.59 1.20
N ALA A 470 19.94 13.39 0.36
CA ALA A 470 20.82 14.47 -0.09
C ALA A 470 20.06 15.59 -0.83
N THR A 471 19.07 15.22 -1.64
CA THR A 471 18.23 16.20 -2.35
C THR A 471 17.38 17.02 -1.38
N GLU A 472 16.73 16.38 -0.40
CA GLU A 472 15.90 17.05 0.59
C GLU A 472 16.72 17.95 1.51
N ARG A 473 17.87 17.47 1.99
CA ARG A 473 18.82 18.25 2.80
C ARG A 473 19.36 19.49 2.03
N ARG A 474 19.73 19.32 0.77
CA ARG A 474 20.16 20.44 -0.10
C ARG A 474 19.07 21.50 -0.23
N HIS A 475 17.83 21.07 -0.45
CA HIS A 475 16.68 21.96 -0.51
C HIS A 475 16.48 22.72 0.80
N ASN A 476 16.54 22.03 1.93
CA ASN A 476 16.42 22.62 3.26
C ASN A 476 17.51 23.68 3.52
N ARG A 477 18.75 23.33 3.17
CA ARG A 477 19.90 24.26 3.27
C ARG A 477 19.71 25.51 2.44
N ASN A 478 19.34 25.37 1.18
CA ASN A 478 19.12 26.51 0.28
C ASN A 478 18.00 27.42 0.79
N THR A 479 16.90 26.84 1.28
CA THR A 479 15.78 27.61 1.86
C THR A 479 16.21 28.36 3.12
N ARG A 480 17.02 27.74 3.99
CA ARG A 480 17.55 28.38 5.21
C ARG A 480 18.46 29.54 4.88
N LEU A 481 19.38 29.36 3.93
CA LEU A 481 20.29 30.42 3.48
C LEU A 481 19.52 31.59 2.83
N ALA A 482 18.53 31.30 1.98
CA ALA A 482 17.70 32.34 1.37
C ALA A 482 16.92 33.17 2.41
N THR A 483 16.45 32.54 3.49
CA THR A 483 15.73 33.23 4.59
C THR A 483 16.69 34.12 5.40
N GLN A 484 17.99 33.74 5.51
CA GLN A 484 19.00 34.53 6.21
C GLN A 484 19.51 35.73 5.39
N THR A 485 19.45 35.65 4.05
CA THR A 485 19.91 36.72 3.14
C THR A 485 18.82 37.74 2.82
N THR A 486 17.56 37.52 3.18
CA THR A 486 16.52 38.55 3.09
C THR A 486 16.73 39.55 4.25
N PRO A 487 17.11 40.82 3.99
CA PRO A 487 17.21 41.80 5.06
C PRO A 487 15.85 41.91 5.72
N ASN A 488 15.81 41.91 7.07
CA ASN A 488 14.64 42.38 7.80
C ASN A 488 14.33 43.78 7.26
N GLY A 489 13.21 43.92 6.57
CA GLY A 489 12.70 45.26 6.26
C GLY A 489 12.57 46.04 7.58
N PRO A 490 12.62 47.37 7.56
CA PRO A 490 12.50 48.18 8.76
C PRO A 490 11.26 47.72 9.53
N ALA A 491 11.43 47.55 10.86
CA ALA A 491 10.32 47.22 11.75
C ALA A 491 9.20 48.26 11.50
N PRO A 492 7.93 47.84 11.43
CA PRO A 492 6.84 48.81 11.38
C PRO A 492 6.95 49.70 12.62
N PRO A 493 6.70 51.03 12.48
CA PRO A 493 6.77 51.92 13.61
C PRO A 493 5.80 51.41 14.69
N ASP A 494 6.34 51.31 15.90
CA ASP A 494 5.57 51.10 17.15
C ASP A 494 4.73 52.34 17.44
N ASP A 495 3.55 52.45 16.85
CA ASP A 495 2.54 53.42 17.20
C ASP A 495 1.16 52.83 16.94
N ASP A 496 0.71 51.98 17.88
CA ASP A 496 -0.69 51.92 18.27
C ASP A 496 -0.85 51.12 19.59
N PRO A 497 -1.45 51.66 20.61
CA PRO A 497 -1.77 50.93 21.85
C PRO A 497 -2.79 49.82 21.56
N PRO A 498 -2.68 48.64 22.17
CA PRO A 498 -3.59 47.53 21.92
C PRO A 498 -5.02 47.93 22.28
N PRO A 499 -6.01 47.62 21.46
CA PRO A 499 -7.40 47.74 21.83
C PRO A 499 -7.71 46.71 22.93
N PHE A 500 -8.47 47.16 23.91
CA PHE A 500 -8.87 46.48 25.15
C PHE A 500 -9.40 45.07 24.95
#